data_06c0f37546f92a7a51aa877122832e40
#
_entry.id   06c0f37546f92a7a51aa877122832e40
#
_cell.length_a   1.000
_cell.length_b   1.000
_cell.length_c   1.000
_cell.angle_alpha   90.00
_cell.angle_beta   90.00
_cell.angle_gamma   90.00
#
_symmetry.space_group_name_H-M   'P 1'
#
loop_
_entity.id
_entity.type
_entity.pdbx_description
1 polymer ?
#
loop_
_entity_poly.entity_id
_entity_poly.type
_entity_poly.pdbx_seq_one_letter_code
_entity_poly.pdbx_strand_id
1 'polypeptide(L)'
;MKAILISKTGGTEVLQLQDIPTPVISTSTEVLVKLKAAGVNPVDTKIRQGLYPPKQLPTIPGCDGAGIVDQIGKSVTRVKRGDEVYFFHGGIGSGPGNYAEYIVLDERFIARKPANIDFVQAAA
;
A
#
# COMPACT_ATOMS: atom_id res chain seq x y z
N MET A 1 -12.16 3.23 5.44
CA MET A 1 -10.82 3.05 6.03
C MET A 1 -10.11 4.39 6.17
N LYS A 2 -9.19 4.47 7.12
CA LYS A 2 -8.30 5.63 7.24
C LYS A 2 -7.14 5.53 6.25
N ALA A 3 -6.81 6.65 5.61
CA ALA A 3 -5.68 6.76 4.70
C ALA A 3 -5.10 8.18 4.74
N ILE A 4 -3.80 8.30 4.43
CA ILE A 4 -3.17 9.59 4.17
C ILE A 4 -3.30 9.89 2.68
N LEU A 5 -4.01 10.96 2.34
CA LEU A 5 -4.13 11.44 0.97
C LEU A 5 -3.28 12.70 0.75
N ILE A 6 -2.78 12.83 -0.47
CA ILE A 6 -2.27 14.09 -1.01
C ILE A 6 -3.14 14.49 -2.22
N SER A 7 -3.69 15.70 -2.19
CA SER A 7 -4.51 16.26 -3.28
C SER A 7 -3.73 17.28 -4.13
N LYS A 8 -2.56 17.67 -3.67
CA LYS A 8 -1.59 18.52 -4.37
C LYS A 8 -0.20 18.20 -3.86
N THR A 9 0.82 18.60 -4.60
CA THR A 9 2.21 18.52 -4.15
C THR A 9 2.56 19.69 -3.23
N GLY A 10 3.52 19.47 -2.32
CA GLY A 10 3.92 20.51 -1.35
C GLY A 10 4.75 19.98 -0.19
N GLY A 11 4.76 20.72 0.91
CA GLY A 11 5.38 20.34 2.17
C GLY A 11 4.58 19.26 2.92
N THR A 12 4.89 19.05 4.20
CA THR A 12 4.20 18.03 5.02
C THR A 12 2.72 18.35 5.27
N GLU A 13 2.32 19.60 5.12
CA GLU A 13 0.94 20.08 5.25
C GLU A 13 -0.04 19.46 4.24
N VAL A 14 0.48 18.91 3.13
CA VAL A 14 -0.39 18.27 2.12
C VAL A 14 -0.76 16.83 2.48
N LEU A 15 -0.14 16.25 3.50
CA LEU A 15 -0.47 14.92 4.03
C LEU A 15 -1.73 15.02 4.89
N GLN A 16 -2.86 14.56 4.38
CA GLN A 16 -4.16 14.67 5.05
C GLN A 16 -4.72 13.30 5.42
N LEU A 17 -4.94 13.07 6.72
CA LEU A 17 -5.65 11.88 7.18
C LEU A 17 -7.14 12.02 6.83
N GLN A 18 -7.66 11.06 6.08
CA GLN A 18 -9.05 11.04 5.63
C GLN A 18 -9.67 9.65 5.80
N ASP A 19 -10.99 9.64 5.98
CA ASP A 19 -11.80 8.43 5.87
C ASP A 19 -12.28 8.26 4.43
N ILE A 20 -11.91 7.15 3.81
CA ILE A 20 -12.27 6.82 2.42
C ILE A 20 -12.85 5.40 2.35
N PRO A 21 -13.57 5.03 1.29
CA PRO A 21 -14.01 3.65 1.10
C PRO A 21 -12.85 2.68 1.13
N THR A 22 -13.04 1.53 1.78
CA THR A 22 -12.08 0.42 1.71
C THR A 22 -12.06 -0.12 0.28
N PRO A 23 -10.88 -0.33 -0.34
CA PRO A 23 -10.80 -0.87 -1.68
C PRO A 23 -11.35 -2.30 -1.73
N VAL A 24 -11.89 -2.69 -2.88
CA VAL A 24 -12.44 -4.02 -3.10
C VAL A 24 -11.68 -4.72 -4.23
N ILE A 25 -11.61 -6.06 -4.14
CA ILE A 25 -11.05 -6.90 -5.20
C ILE A 25 -11.89 -6.73 -6.46
N SER A 26 -11.27 -6.40 -7.58
CA SER A 26 -11.89 -6.20 -8.89
C SER A 26 -11.51 -7.27 -9.91
N THR A 27 -10.38 -7.96 -9.72
CA THR A 27 -9.90 -9.04 -10.58
C THR A 27 -9.72 -10.34 -9.81
N SER A 28 -9.63 -11.46 -10.54
CA SER A 28 -9.50 -12.78 -9.92
C SER A 28 -8.12 -13.05 -9.29
N THR A 29 -7.12 -12.26 -9.61
CA THR A 29 -5.72 -12.40 -9.11
C THR A 29 -5.36 -11.40 -8.03
N GLU A 30 -6.26 -10.50 -7.69
CA GLU A 30 -6.03 -9.50 -6.64
C GLU A 30 -6.21 -10.05 -5.23
N VAL A 31 -5.50 -9.42 -4.32
CA VAL A 31 -5.49 -9.71 -2.89
C VAL A 31 -5.76 -8.42 -2.13
N LEU A 32 -6.70 -8.44 -1.19
CA LEU A 32 -6.90 -7.37 -0.21
C LEU A 32 -6.02 -7.64 1.01
N VAL A 33 -5.13 -6.73 1.31
CA VAL A 33 -4.24 -6.82 2.48
C VAL A 33 -4.62 -5.76 3.50
N LYS A 34 -4.82 -6.19 4.76
CA LYS A 34 -4.92 -5.31 5.92
C LYS A 34 -3.52 -4.93 6.38
N LEU A 35 -3.13 -3.69 6.14
CA LEU A 35 -1.80 -3.19 6.47
C LEU A 35 -1.56 -3.12 7.98
N LYS A 36 -0.36 -3.49 8.41
CA LYS A 36 0.14 -3.40 9.77
C LYS A 36 1.30 -2.43 9.92
N ALA A 37 2.07 -2.26 8.83
CA ALA A 37 3.14 -1.28 8.76
C ALA A 37 3.32 -0.83 7.30
N ALA A 38 3.82 0.39 7.13
CA ALA A 38 4.24 0.96 5.86
C ALA A 38 5.58 1.66 6.05
N GLY A 39 6.50 1.45 5.11
CA GLY A 39 7.80 2.12 5.09
C GLY A 39 7.71 3.56 4.57
N VAL A 40 8.63 4.39 5.03
CA VAL A 40 8.78 5.76 4.53
C VAL A 40 10.14 5.91 3.88
N ASN A 41 10.14 6.19 2.57
CA ASN A 41 11.36 6.29 1.77
C ASN A 41 11.62 7.74 1.31
N PRO A 42 12.87 8.09 0.99
CA PRO A 42 13.18 9.38 0.38
C PRO A 42 12.38 9.68 -0.89
N VAL A 43 12.02 8.65 -1.67
CA VAL A 43 11.19 8.81 -2.87
C VAL A 43 9.79 9.32 -2.55
N ASP A 44 9.20 8.90 -1.44
CA ASP A 44 7.86 9.36 -1.02
C ASP A 44 7.85 10.87 -0.76
N THR A 45 8.94 11.39 -0.16
CA THR A 45 9.08 12.83 0.06
C THR A 45 9.22 13.60 -1.25
N LYS A 46 9.93 13.04 -2.23
CA LYS A 46 10.14 13.66 -3.56
C LYS A 46 8.84 13.65 -4.38
N ILE A 47 8.05 12.58 -4.29
CA ILE A 47 6.72 12.49 -4.91
C ILE A 47 5.81 13.56 -4.29
N ARG A 48 5.74 13.62 -2.96
CA ARG A 48 4.96 14.62 -2.25
C ARG A 48 5.34 16.04 -2.63
N GLN A 49 6.64 16.33 -2.74
CA GLN A 49 7.16 17.65 -3.13
C GLN A 49 6.94 18.00 -4.60
N GLY A 50 6.59 17.03 -5.46
CA GLY A 50 6.39 17.25 -6.89
C GLY A 50 7.64 17.11 -7.75
N LEU A 51 8.77 16.61 -7.20
CA LEU A 51 9.96 16.30 -7.99
C LEU A 51 9.71 15.08 -8.91
N TYR A 52 8.90 14.13 -8.44
CA TYR A 52 8.36 13.04 -9.23
C TYR A 52 6.83 13.04 -9.07
N PRO A 53 6.11 13.90 -9.79
CA PRO A 53 4.67 14.09 -9.56
C PRO A 53 3.91 12.79 -9.82
N PRO A 54 2.94 12.46 -8.97
CA PRO A 54 2.08 11.32 -9.21
C PRO A 54 1.26 11.54 -10.47
N LYS A 55 0.95 10.46 -11.20
CA LYS A 55 0.16 10.52 -12.44
C LYS A 55 -1.27 11.02 -12.21
N GLN A 56 -1.78 10.84 -11.00
CA GLN A 56 -3.14 11.20 -10.63
C GLN A 56 -3.17 11.73 -9.19
N LEU A 57 -3.96 12.74 -8.96
CA LEU A 57 -4.31 13.30 -7.65
C LEU A 57 -5.84 13.33 -7.49
N PRO A 58 -6.42 13.10 -6.32
CA PRO A 58 -5.70 12.72 -5.10
C PRO A 58 -5.11 11.30 -5.15
N THR A 59 -4.06 11.05 -4.38
CA THR A 59 -3.44 9.73 -4.27
C THR A 59 -3.00 9.42 -2.85
N ILE A 60 -2.77 8.14 -2.55
CA ILE A 60 -2.17 7.65 -1.30
C ILE A 60 -0.69 7.40 -1.57
N PRO A 61 0.25 8.02 -0.84
CA PRO A 61 1.67 7.75 -0.96
C PRO A 61 2.11 6.46 -0.25
N GLY A 62 3.41 6.12 -0.35
CA GLY A 62 4.03 4.98 0.31
C GLY A 62 4.18 3.76 -0.60
N CYS A 63 5.41 3.23 -0.71
CA CYS A 63 5.75 2.15 -1.63
C CYS A 63 5.89 0.80 -0.95
N ASP A 64 6.32 0.78 0.32
CA ASP A 64 6.52 -0.45 1.07
C ASP A 64 5.37 -0.70 2.03
N GLY A 65 4.96 -1.95 2.10
CA GLY A 65 3.89 -2.37 2.98
C GLY A 65 4.08 -3.79 3.50
N ALA A 66 3.60 -4.01 4.72
CA ALA A 66 3.50 -5.33 5.32
C ALA A 66 2.16 -5.47 6.07
N GLY A 67 1.56 -6.64 6.00
CA GLY A 67 0.24 -6.84 6.58
C GLY A 67 -0.26 -8.27 6.51
N ILE A 68 -1.55 -8.43 6.69
CA ILE A 68 -2.22 -9.73 6.71
C ILE A 68 -3.22 -9.79 5.56
N VAL A 69 -3.20 -10.89 4.82
CA VAL A 69 -4.18 -11.15 3.76
C VAL A 69 -5.58 -11.25 4.35
N ASP A 70 -6.48 -10.35 3.96
CA ASP A 70 -7.87 -10.31 4.42
C ASP A 70 -8.81 -11.04 3.46
N GLN A 71 -8.69 -10.78 2.16
CA GLN A 71 -9.47 -11.42 1.10
C GLN A 71 -8.59 -11.74 -0.10
N ILE A 72 -9.01 -12.75 -0.88
CA ILE A 72 -8.31 -13.16 -2.10
C ILE A 72 -9.30 -13.33 -3.26
N GLY A 73 -8.85 -13.00 -4.46
CA GLY A 73 -9.55 -13.30 -5.70
C GLY A 73 -9.57 -14.81 -5.99
N LYS A 74 -10.53 -15.24 -6.80
CA LYS A 74 -10.79 -16.69 -7.06
C LYS A 74 -9.65 -17.45 -7.74
N SER A 75 -8.71 -16.75 -8.39
CA SER A 75 -7.57 -17.35 -9.09
C SER A 75 -6.25 -17.18 -8.33
N VAL A 76 -6.27 -16.59 -7.14
CA VAL A 76 -5.09 -16.43 -6.28
C VAL A 76 -4.61 -17.80 -5.79
N THR A 77 -3.32 -18.09 -5.95
CA THR A 77 -2.70 -19.37 -5.57
C THR A 77 -1.48 -19.23 -4.68
N ARG A 78 -0.83 -18.04 -4.66
CA ARG A 78 0.44 -17.82 -3.95
C ARG A 78 0.27 -17.59 -2.45
N VAL A 79 -0.86 -17.04 -2.05
CA VAL A 79 -1.19 -16.70 -0.66
C VAL A 79 -2.62 -17.10 -0.34
N LYS A 80 -2.95 -17.18 0.94
CA LYS A 80 -4.31 -17.44 1.44
C LYS A 80 -4.68 -16.42 2.53
N ARG A 81 -5.95 -16.33 2.84
CA ARG A 81 -6.44 -15.50 3.95
C ARG A 81 -5.73 -15.84 5.25
N GLY A 82 -5.27 -14.82 5.96
CA GLY A 82 -4.53 -14.93 7.21
C GLY A 82 -3.01 -15.01 7.04
N ASP A 83 -2.48 -15.18 5.82
CA ASP A 83 -1.04 -15.16 5.59
C ASP A 83 -0.47 -13.77 5.91
N GLU A 84 0.69 -13.75 6.58
CA GLU A 84 1.49 -12.55 6.77
C GLU A 84 2.35 -12.29 5.54
N VAL A 85 2.27 -11.08 5.01
CA VAL A 85 2.86 -10.71 3.72
C VAL A 85 3.57 -9.38 3.78
N TYR A 86 4.49 -9.16 2.83
CA TYR A 86 5.14 -7.88 2.59
C TYR A 86 5.35 -7.68 1.08
N PHE A 87 5.54 -6.43 0.67
CA PHE A 87 5.61 -6.09 -0.74
C PHE A 87 6.11 -4.65 -0.94
N PHE A 88 6.70 -4.42 -2.11
CA PHE A 88 6.98 -3.11 -2.66
C PHE A 88 6.00 -2.86 -3.81
N HIS A 89 4.97 -2.06 -3.58
CA HIS A 89 3.95 -1.76 -4.60
C HIS A 89 3.13 -0.53 -4.25
N GLY A 90 2.71 0.20 -5.31
CA GLY A 90 1.91 1.42 -5.16
C GLY A 90 2.76 2.66 -4.89
N GLY A 91 2.10 3.81 -4.73
CA GLY A 91 2.73 5.07 -4.33
C GLY A 91 3.65 5.75 -5.35
N ILE A 92 4.33 4.99 -6.20
CA ILE A 92 5.23 5.51 -7.25
C ILE A 92 4.55 5.39 -8.63
N GLY A 93 3.51 6.20 -8.85
CA GLY A 93 2.84 6.29 -10.16
C GLY A 93 2.12 5.04 -10.66
N SER A 94 2.01 3.99 -9.85
CA SER A 94 1.35 2.71 -10.15
C SER A 94 0.06 2.48 -9.35
N GLY A 95 -0.62 3.55 -8.95
CA GLY A 95 -1.84 3.48 -8.17
C GLY A 95 -1.65 3.88 -6.70
N PRO A 96 -2.66 3.67 -5.85
CA PRO A 96 -2.61 4.00 -4.44
C PRO A 96 -1.49 3.28 -3.71
N GLY A 97 -0.85 3.98 -2.78
CA GLY A 97 0.22 3.44 -1.94
C GLY A 97 -0.25 2.89 -0.60
N ASN A 98 0.69 2.76 0.32
CA ASN A 98 0.55 1.98 1.54
C ASN A 98 0.27 2.81 2.81
N TYR A 99 0.14 4.15 2.73
CA TYR A 99 -0.24 4.96 3.90
C TYR A 99 -1.75 4.90 4.13
N ALA A 100 -2.26 3.68 4.34
CA ALA A 100 -3.67 3.35 4.52
C ALA A 100 -3.85 2.11 5.41
N GLU A 101 -5.08 1.82 5.82
CA GLU A 101 -5.38 0.59 6.57
C GLU A 101 -5.48 -0.65 5.67
N TYR A 102 -5.80 -0.48 4.38
CA TYR A 102 -5.94 -1.57 3.41
C TYR A 102 -5.40 -1.17 2.04
N ILE A 103 -4.89 -2.17 1.32
CA ILE A 103 -4.51 -2.06 -0.10
C ILE A 103 -5.00 -3.29 -0.87
N VAL A 104 -5.36 -3.09 -2.14
CA VAL A 104 -5.58 -4.17 -3.11
C VAL A 104 -4.42 -4.18 -4.10
N LEU A 105 -3.82 -5.34 -4.31
CA LEU A 105 -2.74 -5.52 -5.28
C LEU A 105 -2.76 -6.95 -5.85
N ASP A 106 -2.19 -7.13 -7.04
CA ASP A 106 -2.07 -8.44 -7.68
C ASP A 106 -1.11 -9.34 -6.89
N GLU A 107 -1.43 -10.65 -6.77
CA GLU A 107 -0.63 -11.62 -6.01
C GLU A 107 0.84 -11.73 -6.46
N ARG A 108 1.17 -11.36 -7.71
CA ARG A 108 2.54 -11.37 -8.23
C ARG A 108 3.49 -10.41 -7.52
N PHE A 109 2.96 -9.38 -6.87
CA PHE A 109 3.74 -8.39 -6.12
C PHE A 109 3.93 -8.76 -4.65
N ILE A 110 3.31 -9.85 -4.18
CA ILE A 110 3.27 -10.24 -2.77
C ILE A 110 4.29 -11.33 -2.48
N ALA A 111 5.02 -11.20 -1.38
CA ALA A 111 5.83 -12.24 -0.78
C ALA A 111 5.36 -12.55 0.65
N ARG A 112 5.52 -13.80 1.09
CA ARG A 112 5.25 -14.17 2.49
C ARG A 112 6.32 -13.56 3.39
N LYS A 113 5.88 -12.93 4.48
CA LYS A 113 6.78 -12.37 5.48
C LYS A 113 7.57 -13.48 6.17
N PRO A 114 8.92 -13.37 6.28
CA PRO A 114 9.69 -14.29 7.09
C PRO A 114 9.21 -14.31 8.54
N ALA A 115 9.19 -15.50 9.15
CA ALA A 115 8.65 -15.66 10.52
C ALA A 115 9.51 -14.99 11.60
N ASN A 116 10.79 -14.74 11.34
CA ASN A 116 11.76 -14.19 12.26
C ASN A 116 11.82 -12.64 12.27
N ILE A 117 10.99 -11.95 11.51
CA ILE A 117 10.88 -10.50 11.52
C ILE A 117 9.44 -10.08 11.79
N ASP A 118 9.25 -8.91 12.39
CA ASP A 118 7.94 -8.31 12.58
C ASP A 118 7.46 -7.51 11.35
N PHE A 119 6.25 -6.94 11.40
CA PHE A 119 5.70 -6.17 10.29
C PHE A 119 6.45 -4.85 10.05
N VAL A 120 7.00 -4.24 11.10
CA VAL A 120 7.75 -2.98 10.97
C VAL A 120 9.06 -3.24 10.25
N GLN A 121 9.76 -4.30 10.61
CA GLN A 121 10.98 -4.73 9.92
C GLN A 121 10.71 -5.18 8.48
N ALA A 122 9.56 -5.82 8.23
CA ALA A 122 9.20 -6.29 6.90
C ALA A 122 8.78 -5.16 5.94
N ALA A 123 8.34 -4.03 6.47
CA ALA A 123 7.95 -2.84 5.70
C ALA A 123 9.07 -1.80 5.57
N ALA A 124 10.27 -2.06 6.11
CA ALA A 124 11.41 -1.13 6.12
C ALA A 124 12.31 -1.29 4.88
#